data_d9e5387f846ef1da8e0e2a45a159ea50
#
_entry.id   d9e5387f846ef1da8e0e2a45a159ea50
#
_cell.length_a   1.000
_cell.length_b   1.000
_cell.length_c   1.000
_cell.angle_alpha   90.00
_cell.angle_beta   90.00
_cell.angle_gamma   90.00
#
_symmetry.space_group_name_H-M   'P 1'
#
loop_
_entity.id
_entity.type
_entity.pdbx_description
1 polymer ?
#
loop_
_entity_poly.entity_id
_entity_poly.type
_entity_poly.pdbx_seq_one_letter_code
_entity_poly.pdbx_strand_id
1 'polypeptide(L)'
;PENKEANNTANIHSLCIMENLYTPDLIISDNEPNPNVSAYSEYDYEARDIPSDVYWDGDGDEESGLKVDLTEGGEGCHVSYASIPLIGQRKSKEWKCSGSSEYPILGNRGPVFGDITTDRSVTYDIHGDGRTWEGNICWQDNHISYEVSPTPLMAIYTTTEGSVMDNIFNIDCVSGLCHFWGGDTWLVLVSELTDSGSTTYPYQLDPELQWDDE
;
A
#
# COMPACT_ATOMS: atom_id res chain seq x y z
N PRO A 1 1.53 6.19 -23.42
CA PRO A 1 0.93 5.05 -22.75
C PRO A 1 1.48 4.98 -21.34
N GLU A 2 0.58 4.84 -20.38
CA GLU A 2 0.95 4.72 -18.97
C GLU A 2 1.76 3.44 -18.75
N ASN A 3 2.93 3.55 -18.11
CA ASN A 3 3.64 2.38 -17.61
C ASN A 3 2.94 1.90 -16.33
N LYS A 4 2.14 0.84 -16.42
CA LYS A 4 1.35 0.34 -15.31
C LYS A 4 2.19 -0.40 -14.27
N GLU A 5 3.32 -0.94 -14.68
CA GLU A 5 4.26 -1.63 -13.80
C GLU A 5 4.91 -0.66 -12.80
N ALA A 6 4.98 0.63 -13.17
CA ALA A 6 5.47 1.69 -12.28
C ALA A 6 4.50 2.08 -11.15
N ASN A 7 3.29 1.53 -11.07
CA ASN A 7 2.31 1.88 -10.03
C ASN A 7 2.54 1.13 -8.69
N ASN A 8 3.77 0.88 -8.32
CA ASN A 8 4.12 0.30 -7.02
C ASN A 8 4.15 1.35 -5.90
N THR A 9 4.24 0.91 -4.66
CA THR A 9 4.21 1.80 -3.49
C THR A 9 5.40 2.75 -3.44
N ALA A 10 6.61 2.27 -3.77
CA ALA A 10 7.82 3.10 -3.78
C ALA A 10 7.68 4.28 -4.73
N ASN A 11 7.24 4.03 -5.96
CA ASN A 11 7.09 5.07 -6.98
C ASN A 11 6.00 6.09 -6.66
N ILE A 12 4.90 5.67 -5.98
CA ILE A 12 3.87 6.62 -5.49
C ILE A 12 4.51 7.63 -4.54
N HIS A 13 5.28 7.15 -3.57
CA HIS A 13 5.93 8.01 -2.59
C HIS A 13 7.06 8.82 -3.21
N SER A 14 7.88 8.23 -4.08
CA SER A 14 8.96 8.92 -4.78
C SER A 14 8.45 10.09 -5.61
N LEU A 15 7.34 9.91 -6.34
CA LEU A 15 6.69 10.99 -7.06
C LEU A 15 6.26 12.14 -6.14
N CYS A 16 5.67 11.82 -5.00
CA CYS A 16 5.24 12.82 -4.02
C CYS A 16 6.43 13.59 -3.43
N ILE A 17 7.54 12.90 -3.15
CA ILE A 17 8.78 13.51 -2.65
C ILE A 17 9.40 14.40 -3.72
N MET A 18 9.48 13.95 -4.97
CA MET A 18 9.99 14.73 -6.10
C MET A 18 9.19 16.02 -6.33
N GLU A 19 7.87 15.98 -6.12
CA GLU A 19 7.00 17.14 -6.18
C GLU A 19 7.04 18.00 -4.91
N ASN A 20 7.95 17.71 -3.97
CA ASN A 20 8.13 18.42 -2.68
C ASN A 20 6.88 18.45 -1.79
N LEU A 21 6.05 17.41 -1.82
CA LEU A 21 4.89 17.31 -0.94
C LEU A 21 5.31 16.93 0.49
N TYR A 22 6.35 16.11 0.62
CA TYR A 22 6.99 15.71 1.88
C TYR A 22 8.40 15.17 1.63
N THR A 23 9.13 14.88 2.71
CA THR A 23 10.49 14.32 2.67
C THR A 23 10.46 12.81 3.00
N PRO A 24 11.51 12.04 2.64
CA PRO A 24 11.54 10.59 2.88
C PRO A 24 11.33 10.17 4.34
N ASP A 25 11.71 10.99 5.29
CA ASP A 25 11.54 10.72 6.71
C ASP A 25 10.07 10.75 7.17
N LEU A 26 9.19 11.48 6.47
CA LEU A 26 7.77 11.53 6.83
C LEU A 26 6.97 10.27 6.48
N ILE A 27 7.52 9.41 5.64
CA ILE A 27 6.88 8.14 5.30
C ILE A 27 7.34 6.97 6.18
N ILE A 28 8.14 7.28 7.21
CA ILE A 28 8.54 6.34 8.25
C ILE A 28 7.80 6.69 9.53
N SER A 29 7.20 5.69 10.15
CA SER A 29 6.54 5.85 11.45
C SER A 29 7.55 6.05 12.57
N ASP A 30 7.31 6.99 13.47
CA ASP A 30 8.13 7.16 14.68
C ASP A 30 8.15 5.89 15.58
N ASN A 31 7.13 5.07 15.46
CA ASN A 31 6.98 3.81 16.19
C ASN A 31 7.27 2.58 15.31
N GLU A 32 8.07 2.72 14.28
CA GLU A 32 8.39 1.62 13.38
C GLU A 32 9.16 0.50 14.10
N PRO A 33 8.59 -0.70 14.27
CA PRO A 33 9.25 -1.78 14.99
C PRO A 33 10.18 -2.63 14.12
N ASN A 34 9.99 -2.61 12.79
CA ASN A 34 10.79 -3.42 11.87
C ASN A 34 12.14 -2.74 11.58
N PRO A 35 13.28 -3.37 11.95
CA PRO A 35 14.61 -2.78 11.71
C PRO A 35 14.98 -2.67 10.22
N ASN A 36 14.28 -3.37 9.32
CA ASN A 36 14.50 -3.28 7.88
C ASN A 36 13.79 -2.06 7.28
N VAL A 37 12.97 -1.34 8.06
CA VAL A 37 12.27 -0.14 7.62
C VAL A 37 13.01 1.10 8.11
N SER A 38 13.47 1.95 7.19
CA SER A 38 14.22 3.15 7.52
C SER A 38 14.04 4.25 6.47
N ALA A 39 14.27 5.50 6.87
CA ALA A 39 14.20 6.61 5.93
C ALA A 39 15.31 6.51 4.87
N TYR A 40 14.93 6.77 3.63
CA TYR A 40 15.89 6.83 2.52
C TYR A 40 16.66 8.15 2.56
N SER A 41 17.95 8.10 2.88
CA SER A 41 18.81 9.27 3.09
C SER A 41 19.48 9.79 1.83
N GLU A 42 19.47 9.02 0.74
CA GLU A 42 20.21 9.29 -0.50
C GLU A 42 19.31 9.70 -1.66
N TYR A 43 18.09 10.20 -1.35
CA TYR A 43 17.12 10.61 -2.37
C TYR A 43 17.68 11.69 -3.29
N ASP A 44 17.75 11.43 -4.59
CA ASP A 44 18.23 12.36 -5.61
C ASP A 44 17.09 13.20 -6.21
N TYR A 45 16.97 14.43 -5.74
CA TYR A 45 15.97 15.39 -6.23
C TYR A 45 16.30 15.93 -7.65
N GLU A 46 17.49 15.67 -8.18
CA GLU A 46 17.91 16.11 -9.50
C GLU A 46 17.74 15.02 -10.58
N ALA A 47 17.40 13.79 -10.19
CA ALA A 47 17.24 12.65 -11.09
C ALA A 47 16.04 12.75 -12.06
N ARG A 48 15.29 13.84 -12.00
CA ARG A 48 14.14 14.08 -12.88
C ARG A 48 14.55 14.12 -14.35
N ASP A 49 14.21 13.10 -15.12
CA ASP A 49 14.48 13.02 -16.57
C ASP A 49 13.20 13.25 -17.39
N ILE A 50 13.05 14.46 -17.91
CA ILE A 50 12.02 14.80 -18.89
C ILE A 50 12.71 14.84 -20.27
N PRO A 51 12.29 14.02 -21.28
CA PRO A 51 10.93 13.51 -21.51
C PRO A 51 10.72 12.01 -21.25
N SER A 52 11.62 11.32 -20.54
CA SER A 52 11.55 9.86 -20.37
C SER A 52 10.45 9.38 -19.42
N ASP A 53 9.61 10.27 -18.89
CA ASP A 53 8.58 9.99 -17.86
C ASP A 53 9.12 9.44 -16.54
N VAL A 54 10.41 9.61 -16.26
CA VAL A 54 11.01 9.26 -14.99
C VAL A 54 10.94 10.49 -14.08
N TYR A 55 10.10 10.41 -13.05
CA TYR A 55 9.83 11.51 -12.11
C TYR A 55 10.31 11.21 -10.69
N TRP A 56 11.04 10.15 -10.52
CA TRP A 56 11.57 9.70 -9.24
C TRP A 56 13.09 9.57 -9.30
N ASP A 57 13.70 9.41 -8.16
CA ASP A 57 15.16 9.41 -7.98
C ASP A 57 15.91 8.22 -8.60
N GLY A 58 15.24 7.33 -9.30
CA GLY A 58 15.90 6.26 -10.06
C GLY A 58 16.39 6.79 -11.41
N ASP A 59 17.64 6.48 -11.77
CA ASP A 59 18.22 6.74 -13.09
C ASP A 59 17.91 5.63 -14.10
N GLY A 60 17.04 4.70 -13.74
CA GLY A 60 16.72 3.50 -14.49
C GLY A 60 17.56 2.28 -14.08
N ASP A 61 18.48 2.43 -13.12
CA ASP A 61 19.10 1.31 -12.43
C ASP A 61 18.17 0.84 -11.30
N GLU A 62 17.78 -0.42 -11.31
CA GLU A 62 16.86 -1.00 -10.32
C GLU A 62 17.41 -0.97 -8.89
N GLU A 63 18.68 -0.65 -8.71
CA GLU A 63 19.35 -0.60 -7.42
C GLU A 63 19.31 0.78 -6.74
N SER A 64 18.80 1.81 -7.41
CA SER A 64 18.68 3.16 -6.85
C SER A 64 17.22 3.51 -6.57
N GLY A 65 16.97 4.38 -5.60
CA GLY A 65 15.65 4.89 -5.26
C GLY A 65 15.00 4.24 -4.04
N LEU A 66 13.77 4.64 -3.79
CA LEU A 66 12.96 4.07 -2.71
C LEU A 66 12.68 2.59 -2.94
N LYS A 67 12.83 1.81 -1.88
CA LYS A 67 12.57 0.35 -1.88
C LYS A 67 11.39 0.03 -0.99
N VAL A 68 10.68 -1.04 -1.34
CA VAL A 68 9.61 -1.63 -0.53
C VAL A 68 9.85 -3.15 -0.51
N ASP A 69 10.76 -3.57 0.36
CA ASP A 69 11.09 -4.99 0.54
C ASP A 69 11.24 -5.26 2.04
N LEU A 70 10.29 -5.98 2.60
CA LEU A 70 10.25 -6.36 4.01
C LEU A 70 10.90 -7.72 4.28
N THR A 71 11.32 -8.43 3.23
CA THR A 71 11.92 -9.77 3.33
C THR A 71 13.19 -9.72 4.19
N GLU A 72 13.36 -10.70 5.06
CA GLU A 72 14.57 -10.80 5.89
C GLU A 72 15.84 -10.93 5.00
N GLY A 73 16.73 -9.95 5.12
CA GLY A 73 17.94 -9.88 4.29
C GLY A 73 17.72 -9.35 2.86
N GLY A 74 16.52 -8.82 2.60
CA GLY A 74 16.18 -8.11 1.36
C GLY A 74 16.81 -6.73 1.23
N GLU A 75 16.35 -5.96 0.26
CA GLU A 75 16.91 -4.64 -0.06
C GLU A 75 16.51 -3.53 0.92
N GLY A 76 15.61 -3.83 1.84
CA GLY A 76 15.07 -2.90 2.83
C GLY A 76 13.81 -2.17 2.37
N CYS A 77 13.14 -1.55 3.31
CA CYS A 77 11.89 -0.83 3.07
C CYS A 77 11.99 0.62 3.52
N HIS A 78 11.53 1.54 2.68
CA HIS A 78 11.55 2.98 2.95
C HIS A 78 10.13 3.53 3.15
N VAL A 79 9.16 2.67 3.47
CA VAL A 79 7.76 3.05 3.66
C VAL A 79 7.13 2.27 4.81
N SER A 80 6.64 2.99 5.82
CA SER A 80 5.94 2.39 6.97
C SER A 80 4.44 2.21 6.77
N TYR A 81 3.86 2.82 5.74
CA TYR A 81 2.42 2.92 5.59
C TYR A 81 1.91 2.13 4.39
N ALA A 82 0.91 1.29 4.63
CA ALA A 82 0.18 0.62 3.58
C ALA A 82 -0.78 1.61 2.90
N SER A 83 -0.95 1.48 1.60
CA SER A 83 -1.84 2.32 0.81
C SER A 83 -2.76 1.48 -0.07
N ILE A 84 -3.83 2.09 -0.54
CA ILE A 84 -4.66 1.49 -1.57
C ILE A 84 -3.83 1.27 -2.83
N PRO A 85 -3.78 0.05 -3.40
CA PRO A 85 -2.96 -0.22 -4.56
C PRO A 85 -3.53 0.45 -5.83
N LEU A 86 -2.63 0.96 -6.67
CA LEU A 86 -2.99 1.60 -7.94
C LEU A 86 -3.35 0.58 -9.03
N ILE A 87 -4.28 -0.33 -8.73
CA ILE A 87 -4.69 -1.44 -9.59
C ILE A 87 -6.19 -1.40 -9.85
N GLY A 88 -6.60 -1.69 -11.08
CA GLY A 88 -7.97 -1.97 -11.47
C GLY A 88 -8.97 -0.88 -11.10
N GLN A 89 -10.08 -1.27 -10.48
CA GLN A 89 -11.13 -0.34 -10.07
C GLN A 89 -10.70 0.55 -8.90
N ARG A 90 -9.82 0.08 -8.02
CA ARG A 90 -9.28 0.89 -6.92
C ARG A 90 -8.58 2.13 -7.48
N LYS A 91 -7.70 1.96 -8.49
CA LYS A 91 -7.07 3.09 -9.18
C LYS A 91 -8.08 3.99 -9.87
N SER A 92 -8.99 3.43 -10.64
CA SER A 92 -9.88 4.21 -11.51
C SER A 92 -11.03 4.91 -10.79
N LYS A 93 -11.46 4.39 -9.63
CA LYS A 93 -12.64 4.89 -8.92
C LYS A 93 -12.32 5.45 -7.55
N GLU A 94 -11.36 4.84 -6.83
CA GLU A 94 -11.17 5.09 -5.41
C GLU A 94 -9.96 6.00 -5.11
N TRP A 95 -9.01 6.13 -6.03
CA TRP A 95 -7.91 7.10 -5.91
C TRP A 95 -8.40 8.53 -6.15
N LYS A 96 -9.06 9.10 -5.14
CA LYS A 96 -9.60 10.47 -5.14
C LYS A 96 -9.85 10.95 -3.72
N CYS A 97 -9.75 12.25 -3.50
CA CYS A 97 -9.96 12.90 -2.20
C CYS A 97 -11.38 13.47 -2.01
N SER A 98 -12.35 13.01 -2.78
CA SER A 98 -13.75 13.50 -2.70
C SER A 98 -14.70 12.41 -2.28
N GLY A 99 -14.20 11.50 -1.48
CA GLY A 99 -14.88 10.27 -1.33
C GLY A 99 -15.64 10.06 -0.06
N SER A 100 -15.77 8.81 0.24
CA SER A 100 -16.53 8.24 1.31
C SER A 100 -15.70 8.19 2.60
N SER A 101 -16.34 8.38 3.73
CA SER A 101 -15.77 8.03 5.05
C SER A 101 -15.66 6.51 5.28
N GLU A 102 -16.08 5.71 4.32
CA GLU A 102 -16.11 4.24 4.40
C GLU A 102 -14.96 3.59 3.65
N TYR A 103 -14.13 4.39 2.94
CA TYR A 103 -13.05 3.85 2.12
C TYR A 103 -11.68 4.33 2.61
N PRO A 104 -10.83 3.42 3.16
CA PRO A 104 -9.49 3.76 3.60
C PRO A 104 -8.55 3.93 2.40
N ILE A 105 -7.64 4.89 2.48
CA ILE A 105 -6.66 5.18 1.43
C ILE A 105 -5.21 4.98 1.86
N LEU A 106 -4.93 5.14 3.14
CA LEU A 106 -3.60 5.02 3.73
C LEU A 106 -3.73 4.62 5.20
N GLY A 107 -2.80 3.86 5.72
CA GLY A 107 -2.80 3.51 7.14
C GLY A 107 -1.53 2.82 7.59
N ASN A 108 -1.45 2.55 8.88
CA ASN A 108 -0.42 1.65 9.39
C ASN A 108 -0.55 0.28 8.72
N ARG A 109 0.58 -0.40 8.53
CA ARG A 109 0.60 -1.76 7.97
C ARG A 109 -0.16 -2.73 8.85
N GLY A 110 -0.78 -3.73 8.23
CA GLY A 110 -1.46 -4.82 8.92
C GLY A 110 -0.70 -6.14 8.84
N PRO A 111 -1.16 -7.14 9.60
CA PRO A 111 -0.66 -8.50 9.50
C PRO A 111 -1.04 -9.12 8.15
N VAL A 112 -0.41 -10.22 7.80
CA VAL A 112 -0.65 -10.96 6.55
C VAL A 112 -2.14 -11.22 6.36
N PHE A 113 -2.69 -10.68 5.27
CA PHE A 113 -4.13 -10.73 4.95
C PHE A 113 -5.07 -10.28 6.08
N GLY A 114 -4.58 -9.45 7.01
CA GLY A 114 -5.36 -9.01 8.17
C GLY A 114 -5.72 -10.15 9.14
N ASP A 115 -4.97 -11.24 9.13
CA ASP A 115 -5.20 -12.38 10.02
C ASP A 115 -4.63 -12.07 11.42
N ILE A 116 -5.54 -11.80 12.36
CA ILE A 116 -5.23 -11.58 13.78
C ILE A 116 -5.33 -12.86 14.62
N THR A 117 -5.51 -14.01 14.01
CA THR A 117 -5.49 -15.32 14.72
C THR A 117 -4.10 -15.85 14.89
N THR A 118 -3.10 -15.27 14.24
CA THR A 118 -1.69 -15.56 14.44
C THR A 118 -1.23 -15.07 15.82
N ASP A 119 -0.38 -15.85 16.48
CA ASP A 119 0.07 -15.56 17.85
C ASP A 119 0.88 -14.25 17.93
N ARG A 120 1.48 -13.80 16.83
CA ARG A 120 2.30 -12.60 16.79
C ARG A 120 2.52 -12.10 15.36
N SER A 121 2.45 -10.78 15.19
CA SER A 121 2.91 -10.06 14.02
C SER A 121 3.75 -8.86 14.47
N VAL A 122 4.78 -8.49 13.71
CA VAL A 122 5.57 -7.28 13.94
C VAL A 122 4.67 -6.04 13.93
N THR A 123 3.61 -6.05 13.12
CA THR A 123 2.67 -4.93 13.01
C THR A 123 1.89 -4.65 14.31
N TYR A 124 1.80 -5.62 15.24
CA TYR A 124 1.16 -5.40 16.55
C TYR A 124 1.98 -4.49 17.47
N ASP A 125 3.28 -4.37 17.23
CA ASP A 125 4.16 -3.52 18.01
C ASP A 125 4.18 -2.06 17.51
N ILE A 126 3.49 -1.72 16.40
CA ILE A 126 3.43 -0.34 15.88
C ILE A 126 2.67 0.56 16.86
N HIS A 127 1.50 0.13 17.34
CA HIS A 127 0.66 0.89 18.26
C HIS A 127 0.05 0.05 19.38
N GLY A 128 -0.18 -1.22 19.13
CA GLY A 128 -0.87 -2.11 20.05
C GLY A 128 -0.04 -2.55 21.25
N ASP A 129 -0.60 -3.47 22.00
CA ASP A 129 0.03 -4.09 23.17
C ASP A 129 0.88 -5.35 22.80
N GLY A 130 1.15 -5.52 21.51
CA GLY A 130 1.86 -6.68 20.96
C GLY A 130 1.00 -7.95 20.84
N ARG A 131 -0.32 -7.84 20.97
CA ARG A 131 -1.25 -8.98 20.94
C ARG A 131 -2.22 -8.95 19.77
N THR A 132 -2.52 -7.78 19.28
CA THR A 132 -3.43 -7.56 18.16
C THR A 132 -3.04 -6.31 17.40
N TRP A 133 -3.49 -6.22 16.16
CA TRP A 133 -3.26 -5.02 15.38
C TRP A 133 -4.12 -3.86 15.85
N GLU A 134 -3.48 -2.71 15.99
CA GLU A 134 -4.10 -1.40 16.17
C GLU A 134 -3.36 -0.39 15.29
N GLY A 135 -4.06 0.61 14.75
CA GLY A 135 -3.42 1.57 13.87
C GLY A 135 -4.27 2.76 13.45
N ASN A 136 -3.60 3.75 12.88
CA ASN A 136 -4.23 4.91 12.29
C ASN A 136 -4.59 4.63 10.83
N ILE A 137 -5.81 5.00 10.44
CA ILE A 137 -6.33 4.89 9.08
C ILE A 137 -6.77 6.28 8.60
N CYS A 138 -6.29 6.66 7.42
CA CYS A 138 -6.77 7.83 6.69
C CYS A 138 -7.80 7.38 5.65
N TRP A 139 -8.94 8.04 5.64
CA TRP A 139 -10.09 7.74 4.77
C TRP A 139 -10.18 8.72 3.60
N GLN A 140 -10.94 8.42 2.57
CA GLN A 140 -11.06 9.23 1.36
C GLN A 140 -11.56 10.67 1.60
N ASP A 141 -12.29 10.91 2.66
CA ASP A 141 -12.73 12.25 3.07
C ASP A 141 -11.68 13.02 3.88
N ASN A 142 -10.48 12.48 4.01
CA ASN A 142 -9.31 12.99 4.74
C ASN A 142 -9.47 13.01 6.27
N HIS A 143 -10.46 12.32 6.84
CA HIS A 143 -10.44 12.12 8.28
C HIS A 143 -9.48 10.98 8.65
N ILE A 144 -8.98 11.02 9.86
CA ILE A 144 -8.13 9.96 10.42
C ILE A 144 -8.86 9.36 11.63
N SER A 145 -8.93 8.04 11.67
CA SER A 145 -9.41 7.30 12.83
C SER A 145 -8.31 6.39 13.37
N TYR A 146 -8.40 6.07 14.65
CA TYR A 146 -7.60 5.03 15.27
C TYR A 146 -8.46 3.78 15.38
N GLU A 147 -8.03 2.71 14.73
CA GLU A 147 -8.75 1.46 14.66
C GLU A 147 -8.06 0.38 15.50
N VAL A 148 -8.87 -0.45 16.15
CA VAL A 148 -8.39 -1.53 17.02
C VAL A 148 -8.64 -2.92 16.42
N SER A 149 -8.96 -2.95 15.13
CA SER A 149 -9.27 -4.16 14.39
C SER A 149 -9.00 -3.97 12.89
N PRO A 150 -8.52 -4.99 12.18
CA PRO A 150 -8.45 -5.00 10.72
C PRO A 150 -9.83 -4.90 10.02
N THR A 151 -10.92 -5.03 10.79
CA THR A 151 -12.29 -4.90 10.29
C THR A 151 -12.99 -3.69 10.94
N PRO A 152 -12.63 -2.44 10.57
CA PRO A 152 -13.25 -1.25 11.09
C PRO A 152 -14.76 -1.23 10.79
N LEU A 153 -15.56 -0.70 11.72
CA LEU A 153 -17.00 -0.61 11.53
C LEU A 153 -17.42 0.25 10.32
N MET A 154 -16.54 1.14 9.89
CA MET A 154 -16.79 2.05 8.76
C MET A 154 -16.38 1.44 7.43
N ALA A 155 -15.45 0.48 7.39
CA ALA A 155 -15.06 -0.21 6.17
C ALA A 155 -16.15 -1.21 5.79
N ILE A 156 -16.91 -0.87 4.75
CA ILE A 156 -18.05 -1.68 4.29
C ILE A 156 -17.92 -1.93 2.80
N TYR A 157 -18.09 -3.17 2.38
CA TYR A 157 -18.25 -3.46 0.97
C TYR A 157 -19.56 -4.22 0.70
N THR A 158 -20.05 -4.12 -0.52
CA THR A 158 -21.34 -4.70 -0.92
C THR A 158 -21.12 -5.97 -1.72
N THR A 159 -21.67 -7.07 -1.19
CA THR A 159 -21.75 -8.36 -1.86
C THR A 159 -23.12 -8.58 -2.48
N THR A 160 -23.30 -9.71 -3.17
CA THR A 160 -24.62 -10.14 -3.67
C THR A 160 -25.64 -10.45 -2.56
N GLU A 161 -25.14 -10.67 -1.34
CA GLU A 161 -25.95 -11.03 -0.16
C GLU A 161 -26.21 -9.84 0.77
N GLY A 162 -25.62 -8.68 0.46
CA GLY A 162 -25.76 -7.45 1.24
C GLY A 162 -24.41 -6.81 1.57
N SER A 163 -24.47 -5.78 2.41
CA SER A 163 -23.26 -5.09 2.88
C SER A 163 -22.67 -5.80 4.08
N VAL A 164 -21.35 -5.99 4.06
CA VAL A 164 -20.57 -6.64 5.12
C VAL A 164 -19.42 -5.71 5.54
N MET A 165 -18.98 -5.85 6.80
CA MET A 165 -17.74 -5.22 7.23
C MET A 165 -16.56 -5.84 6.50
N ASP A 166 -15.64 -5.00 6.10
CA ASP A 166 -14.49 -5.37 5.30
C ASP A 166 -13.21 -5.47 6.15
N ASN A 167 -12.39 -6.46 5.85
CA ASN A 167 -11.04 -6.53 6.37
C ASN A 167 -10.11 -5.72 5.46
N ILE A 168 -9.66 -4.57 5.95
CA ILE A 168 -8.90 -3.60 5.15
C ILE A 168 -7.53 -4.08 4.67
N PHE A 169 -7.05 -5.23 5.12
CA PHE A 169 -5.79 -5.85 4.68
C PHE A 169 -6.02 -7.13 3.87
N ASN A 170 -7.25 -7.60 3.75
CA ASN A 170 -7.57 -8.76 2.94
C ASN A 170 -8.20 -8.34 1.61
N ILE A 171 -7.97 -9.16 0.60
CA ILE A 171 -8.62 -8.98 -0.70
C ILE A 171 -9.79 -9.95 -0.82
N ASP A 172 -11.00 -9.43 -0.86
CA ASP A 172 -12.19 -10.24 -0.99
C ASP A 172 -12.60 -10.45 -2.44
N CYS A 173 -12.57 -11.70 -2.84
CA CYS A 173 -12.86 -12.14 -4.19
C CYS A 173 -14.34 -12.45 -4.43
N VAL A 174 -15.02 -11.62 -5.16
CA VAL A 174 -16.40 -11.94 -5.60
C VAL A 174 -16.44 -12.82 -6.87
N SER A 175 -15.36 -12.91 -7.66
CA SER A 175 -15.41 -13.61 -8.95
C SER A 175 -14.09 -14.15 -9.50
N GLY A 176 -13.11 -14.44 -8.65
CA GLY A 176 -11.81 -14.99 -9.09
C GLY A 176 -10.87 -13.99 -9.76
N LEU A 177 -11.21 -12.71 -9.78
CA LEU A 177 -10.39 -11.61 -10.32
C LEU A 177 -10.19 -10.53 -9.25
N CYS A 178 -9.73 -10.93 -8.10
CA CYS A 178 -9.65 -10.15 -6.88
C CYS A 178 -8.86 -8.85 -7.00
N HIS A 179 -7.74 -8.88 -7.70
CA HIS A 179 -6.88 -7.72 -7.88
C HIS A 179 -7.52 -6.63 -8.75
N PHE A 180 -8.48 -6.99 -9.59
CA PHE A 180 -9.08 -6.10 -10.60
C PHE A 180 -10.45 -5.54 -10.26
N TRP A 181 -11.33 -6.40 -9.78
CA TRP A 181 -12.75 -6.07 -9.66
C TRP A 181 -13.16 -5.66 -8.27
N GLY A 182 -12.19 -5.62 -7.33
CA GLY A 182 -12.48 -5.33 -5.95
C GLY A 182 -13.30 -4.07 -5.77
N GLY A 183 -14.49 -4.22 -5.22
CA GLY A 183 -15.23 -3.13 -4.61
C GLY A 183 -14.97 -3.07 -3.11
N ASP A 184 -14.12 -4.00 -2.62
CA ASP A 184 -13.62 -4.08 -1.26
C ASP A 184 -12.50 -3.08 -1.01
N THR A 185 -12.29 -2.75 0.24
CA THR A 185 -11.16 -1.95 0.70
C THR A 185 -9.90 -2.83 0.76
N TRP A 186 -8.75 -2.24 0.50
CA TRP A 186 -7.51 -3.01 0.60
C TRP A 186 -6.31 -2.08 0.75
N LEU A 187 -5.65 -2.16 1.89
CA LEU A 187 -4.39 -1.46 2.19
C LEU A 187 -3.24 -2.45 2.16
N VAL A 188 -2.21 -2.17 1.37
CA VAL A 188 -1.08 -3.07 1.17
C VAL A 188 0.17 -2.31 0.76
N LEU A 189 1.33 -2.92 0.95
CA LEU A 189 2.59 -2.54 0.31
C LEU A 189 2.78 -3.37 -0.95
N VAL A 190 3.04 -2.72 -2.06
CA VAL A 190 3.30 -3.35 -3.36
C VAL A 190 4.73 -3.04 -3.77
N SER A 191 5.59 -4.04 -3.83
CA SER A 191 6.97 -3.90 -4.29
C SER A 191 7.04 -3.84 -5.80
N GLU A 192 6.34 -4.73 -6.49
CA GLU A 192 6.38 -4.84 -7.94
C GLU A 192 4.99 -5.11 -8.51
N LEU A 193 4.78 -4.69 -9.75
CA LEU A 193 3.62 -5.04 -10.56
C LEU A 193 4.08 -5.67 -11.85
N THR A 194 3.77 -6.93 -12.05
CA THR A 194 4.10 -7.66 -13.28
C THR A 194 2.89 -7.80 -14.19
N ASP A 195 3.11 -7.68 -15.52
CA ASP A 195 2.08 -8.04 -16.50
C ASP A 195 1.97 -9.56 -16.56
N SER A 196 0.83 -10.11 -16.17
CA SER A 196 0.56 -11.55 -16.19
C SER A 196 0.56 -12.15 -17.61
N GLY A 197 0.83 -11.33 -18.64
CA GLY A 197 0.80 -11.75 -20.04
C GLY A 197 -0.61 -12.07 -20.57
N SER A 198 -1.65 -11.74 -19.83
CA SER A 198 -3.03 -11.89 -20.28
C SER A 198 -3.32 -10.93 -21.41
N THR A 199 -3.65 -11.46 -22.59
CA THR A 199 -4.08 -10.68 -23.76
C THR A 199 -5.58 -10.33 -23.72
N THR A 200 -6.29 -10.78 -22.70
CA THR A 200 -7.72 -10.56 -22.55
C THR A 200 -7.95 -9.39 -21.60
N TYR A 201 -8.66 -8.39 -22.04
CA TYR A 201 -9.06 -7.26 -21.19
C TYR A 201 -9.99 -7.71 -20.06
N PRO A 202 -9.82 -7.21 -18.81
CA PRO A 202 -8.77 -6.27 -18.40
C PRO A 202 -7.41 -6.94 -18.21
N TYR A 203 -6.34 -6.28 -18.63
CA TYR A 203 -4.97 -6.75 -18.40
C TYR A 203 -4.76 -7.02 -16.91
N GLN A 204 -4.35 -8.23 -16.58
CA GLN A 204 -4.03 -8.60 -15.20
C GLN A 204 -2.62 -8.13 -14.89
N LEU A 205 -2.50 -7.31 -13.86
CA LEU A 205 -1.24 -7.06 -13.19
C LEU A 205 -1.26 -7.89 -11.92
N ASP A 206 -0.23 -8.68 -11.72
CA ASP A 206 -0.05 -9.43 -10.49
C ASP A 206 0.87 -8.62 -9.56
N PRO A 207 0.35 -8.12 -8.42
CA PRO A 207 1.16 -7.41 -7.47
C PRO A 207 2.01 -8.37 -6.65
N GLU A 208 3.26 -8.04 -6.46
CA GLU A 208 4.07 -8.60 -5.39
C GLU A 208 3.80 -7.82 -4.11
N LEU A 209 3.27 -8.53 -3.11
CA LEU A 209 2.84 -7.96 -1.84
C LEU A 209 3.93 -8.13 -0.80
N GLN A 210 4.10 -7.14 0.06
CA GLN A 210 5.09 -7.19 1.13
C GLN A 210 4.41 -7.20 2.50
N TRP A 211 4.81 -8.18 3.32
CA TRP A 211 4.31 -8.38 4.67
C TRP A 211 5.47 -8.53 5.66
N ASP A 212 5.29 -8.01 6.88
CA ASP A 212 6.32 -8.06 7.94
C ASP A 212 6.63 -9.47 8.49
N ASP A 213 5.78 -10.42 8.21
CA ASP A 213 5.78 -11.74 8.86
C ASP A 213 6.23 -12.86 7.90
N GLU A 214 6.80 -12.52 6.74
CA GLU A 214 7.33 -13.45 5.75
C GLU A 214 8.81 -13.78 5.94
#